data_b676618fd78727a630c17c06575b7466
#
_entry.id   b676618fd78727a630c17c06575b7466
#
_cell.length_a   1.000
_cell.length_b   1.000
_cell.length_c   1.000
_cell.angle_alpha   90.00
_cell.angle_beta   90.00
_cell.angle_gamma   90.00
#
_symmetry.space_group_name_H-M   'P 1'
#
loop_
_entity.id
_entity.type
_entity.pdbx_description
1 polymer ?
#
loop_
_entity_poly.entity_id
_entity_poly.type
_entity_poly.pdbx_seq_one_letter_code
_entity_poly.pdbx_strand_id
1 'polypeptide(L)'
;MKFALKIVTAGVLVASATGAFAQKGETVKIAWLDPLSGLMAAVGTNQLKTLQFFAEKLNEKNAAGVKFEVIAIDNKLSPQETTAALRSAMDQGARYILQGNGSGPALAIIDALEKNNARNPGKEALYLNYAAVDPDLTNSKCSYWQFRYDADTSMKMEALTTFIKEQPDVKKVYLLNQNYSHGQQVSKFAKENLKVKRPDIEIVGDDLHPLAQVRDFAP
;
A
#
# COMPACT_ATOMS: atom_id res chain seq x y z
N MET A 1 2.91 -31.81 71.12
CA MET A 1 2.81 -31.88 69.64
C MET A 1 2.22 -30.57 69.13
N LYS A 2 3.03 -29.71 68.49
CA LYS A 2 2.58 -28.41 67.95
C LYS A 2 2.49 -28.58 66.41
N PHE A 3 1.29 -28.55 65.86
CA PHE A 3 1.06 -28.54 64.41
C PHE A 3 1.21 -27.09 63.91
N ALA A 4 2.21 -26.89 63.08
CA ALA A 4 2.41 -25.62 62.36
C ALA A 4 1.62 -25.65 61.03
N LEU A 5 0.62 -24.78 60.93
CA LEU A 5 -0.20 -24.57 59.75
C LEU A 5 0.59 -23.67 58.77
N LYS A 6 1.05 -24.23 57.66
CA LYS A 6 1.68 -23.45 56.56
C LYS A 6 0.58 -22.90 55.64
N ILE A 7 0.37 -21.60 55.71
CA ILE A 7 -0.47 -20.88 54.77
C ILE A 7 0.33 -20.66 53.49
N VAL A 8 -0.06 -21.34 52.41
CA VAL A 8 0.45 -21.10 51.06
C VAL A 8 -0.38 -19.98 50.42
N THR A 9 0.18 -18.80 50.35
CA THR A 9 -0.43 -17.68 49.64
C THR A 9 -0.19 -17.87 48.13
N ALA A 10 -1.21 -18.33 47.41
CA ALA A 10 -1.19 -18.35 45.95
C ALA A 10 -1.38 -16.92 45.44
N GLY A 11 -0.31 -16.30 44.96
CA GLY A 11 -0.36 -15.04 44.27
C GLY A 11 -0.98 -15.23 42.88
N VAL A 12 -2.19 -14.72 42.67
CA VAL A 12 -2.80 -14.63 41.34
C VAL A 12 -2.15 -13.49 40.59
N LEU A 13 -1.25 -13.84 39.65
CA LEU A 13 -0.75 -12.91 38.62
C LEU A 13 -1.90 -12.63 37.63
N VAL A 14 -2.61 -11.52 37.83
CA VAL A 14 -3.49 -10.96 36.83
C VAL A 14 -2.60 -10.35 35.74
N ALA A 15 -2.36 -11.10 34.66
CA ALA A 15 -1.78 -10.55 33.46
C ALA A 15 -2.79 -9.59 32.83
N SER A 16 -2.62 -8.30 33.10
CA SER A 16 -3.36 -7.24 32.43
C SER A 16 -2.94 -7.27 30.96
N ALA A 17 -3.73 -7.91 30.11
CA ALA A 17 -3.65 -7.73 28.68
C ALA A 17 -4.07 -6.27 28.40
N THR A 18 -3.13 -5.35 28.43
CA THR A 18 -3.34 -3.99 27.92
C THR A 18 -3.44 -4.11 26.40
N GLY A 19 -4.65 -4.37 25.90
CA GLY A 19 -4.97 -4.14 24.50
C GLY A 19 -4.61 -2.68 24.21
N ALA A 20 -3.78 -2.45 23.21
CA ALA A 20 -3.46 -1.12 22.74
C ALA A 20 -4.69 -0.51 22.07
N PHE A 21 -5.68 -0.12 22.88
CA PHE A 21 -6.72 0.79 22.41
C PHE A 21 -6.14 2.20 22.46
N ALA A 22 -6.21 2.92 21.34
CA ALA A 22 -5.86 4.34 21.32
C ALA A 22 -6.66 5.05 22.45
N GLN A 23 -5.94 5.72 23.36
CA GLN A 23 -6.58 6.42 24.44
C GLN A 23 -7.32 7.64 23.90
N LYS A 24 -8.51 7.92 24.43
CA LYS A 24 -9.29 9.09 24.08
C LYS A 24 -8.43 10.36 24.23
N GLY A 25 -8.28 11.14 23.14
CA GLY A 25 -7.44 12.33 23.09
C GLY A 25 -6.01 12.09 22.60
N GLU A 26 -5.62 10.83 22.30
CA GLU A 26 -4.32 10.53 21.70
C GLU A 26 -4.19 11.09 20.27
N THR A 27 -2.99 11.51 19.90
CA THR A 27 -2.68 11.87 18.49
C THR A 27 -2.12 10.66 17.76
N VAL A 28 -2.87 10.19 16.77
CA VAL A 28 -2.45 9.13 15.85
C VAL A 28 -1.71 9.74 14.68
N LYS A 29 -0.43 9.46 14.56
CA LYS A 29 0.41 9.94 13.47
C LYS A 29 0.36 8.98 12.29
N ILE A 30 -0.05 9.51 11.14
CA ILE A 30 -0.13 8.81 9.87
C ILE A 30 0.94 9.37 8.94
N ALA A 31 1.91 8.56 8.55
CA ALA A 31 2.89 8.96 7.55
C ALA A 31 2.35 8.71 6.14
N TRP A 32 2.40 9.72 5.30
CA TRP A 32 2.10 9.63 3.89
C TRP A 32 3.40 9.76 3.09
N LEU A 33 3.77 8.70 2.36
CA LEU A 33 5.07 8.53 1.70
C LEU A 33 4.87 8.37 0.18
N ASP A 34 4.64 9.46 -0.52
CA ASP A 34 4.40 9.46 -1.96
C ASP A 34 5.06 10.69 -2.63
N PRO A 35 5.15 10.76 -3.96
CA PRO A 35 5.92 11.80 -4.63
C PRO A 35 5.28 13.19 -4.48
N LEU A 36 6.05 14.14 -3.95
CA LEU A 36 5.73 15.57 -3.92
C LEU A 36 6.63 16.37 -4.87
N SER A 37 7.58 15.72 -5.53
CA SER A 37 8.46 16.30 -6.53
C SER A 37 8.51 15.45 -7.80
N GLY A 38 9.08 16.00 -8.88
CA GLY A 38 9.20 15.32 -10.17
C GLY A 38 7.86 15.19 -10.89
N LEU A 39 7.82 14.25 -11.85
CA LEU A 39 6.70 14.10 -12.79
C LEU A 39 5.39 13.67 -12.14
N MET A 40 5.45 12.99 -11.01
CA MET A 40 4.27 12.55 -10.27
C MET A 40 3.85 13.52 -9.15
N ALA A 41 4.49 14.67 -9.03
CA ALA A 41 4.20 15.65 -7.98
C ALA A 41 2.74 16.12 -7.96
N ALA A 42 2.14 16.33 -9.14
CA ALA A 42 0.73 16.76 -9.23
C ALA A 42 -0.22 15.70 -8.67
N VAL A 43 0.03 14.43 -8.97
CA VAL A 43 -0.76 13.29 -8.45
C VAL A 43 -0.60 13.22 -6.93
N GLY A 44 0.64 13.18 -6.44
CA GLY A 44 0.91 13.10 -5.00
C GLY A 44 0.34 14.29 -4.23
N THR A 45 0.51 15.51 -4.74
CA THR A 45 -0.05 16.71 -4.09
C THR A 45 -1.58 16.63 -3.95
N ASN A 46 -2.29 16.16 -4.98
CA ASN A 46 -3.75 16.02 -4.92
C ASN A 46 -4.17 14.94 -3.91
N GLN A 47 -3.47 13.82 -3.88
CA GLN A 47 -3.73 12.73 -2.93
C GLN A 47 -3.46 13.19 -1.48
N LEU A 48 -2.35 13.91 -1.24
CA LEU A 48 -2.04 14.47 0.07
C LEU A 48 -3.12 15.43 0.55
N LYS A 49 -3.57 16.38 -0.30
CA LYS A 49 -4.65 17.30 0.04
C LYS A 49 -5.94 16.57 0.39
N THR A 50 -6.26 15.50 -0.34
CA THR A 50 -7.42 14.66 -0.06
C THR A 50 -7.30 14.01 1.33
N LEU A 51 -6.16 13.41 1.65
CA LEU A 51 -5.92 12.81 2.96
C LEU A 51 -5.99 13.84 4.09
N GLN A 52 -5.37 15.02 3.91
CA GLN A 52 -5.42 16.10 4.89
C GLN A 52 -6.84 16.58 5.13
N PHE A 53 -7.62 16.78 4.08
CA PHE A 53 -9.03 17.16 4.19
C PHE A 53 -9.83 16.14 5.01
N PHE A 54 -9.67 14.84 4.76
CA PHE A 54 -10.36 13.82 5.54
C PHE A 54 -9.86 13.75 6.99
N ALA A 55 -8.56 13.91 7.22
CA ALA A 55 -8.02 13.98 8.59
C ALA A 55 -8.60 15.16 9.37
N GLU A 56 -8.71 16.34 8.76
CA GLU A 56 -9.35 17.53 9.35
C GLU A 56 -10.81 17.23 9.69
N LYS A 57 -11.58 16.70 8.73
CA LYS A 57 -12.99 16.36 8.94
C LYS A 57 -13.21 15.32 10.04
N LEU A 58 -12.37 14.31 10.10
CA LEU A 58 -12.42 13.31 11.17
C LEU A 58 -12.01 13.90 12.53
N ASN A 59 -11.09 14.85 12.55
CA ASN A 59 -10.68 15.54 13.79
C ASN A 59 -11.77 16.44 14.39
N GLU A 60 -12.72 16.91 13.56
CA GLU A 60 -13.89 17.64 14.06
C GLU A 60 -14.78 16.72 14.92
N LYS A 61 -15.00 15.48 14.45
CA LYS A 61 -15.84 14.50 15.14
C LYS A 61 -15.52 13.07 14.67
N ASN A 62 -14.94 12.24 15.52
CA ASN A 62 -14.79 10.82 15.26
C ASN A 62 -15.15 9.95 16.45
N ALA A 63 -15.60 8.73 16.19
CA ALA A 63 -16.06 7.79 17.21
C ALA A 63 -14.90 7.29 18.10
N ALA A 64 -13.68 7.26 17.59
CA ALA A 64 -12.50 6.83 18.34
C ALA A 64 -12.02 7.89 19.36
N GLY A 65 -12.41 9.17 19.19
CA GLY A 65 -12.02 10.27 20.07
C GLY A 65 -10.53 10.61 20.01
N VAL A 66 -9.84 10.23 18.93
CA VAL A 66 -8.42 10.52 18.68
C VAL A 66 -8.26 11.67 17.71
N LYS A 67 -7.05 12.26 17.65
CA LYS A 67 -6.67 13.22 16.62
C LYS A 67 -5.76 12.55 15.60
N PHE A 68 -5.98 12.82 14.33
CA PHE A 68 -5.12 12.37 13.23
C PHE A 68 -4.16 13.50 12.84
N GLU A 69 -2.88 13.18 12.80
CA GLU A 69 -1.80 14.04 12.30
C GLU A 69 -1.19 13.39 11.07
N VAL A 70 -1.17 14.09 9.94
CA VAL A 70 -0.59 13.61 8.68
C VAL A 70 0.83 14.14 8.55
N ILE A 71 1.82 13.23 8.52
CA ILE A 71 3.23 13.51 8.27
C ILE A 71 3.50 13.18 6.80
N ALA A 72 3.66 14.19 5.96
CA ALA A 72 3.93 14.02 4.54
C ALA A 72 5.44 14.05 4.26
N ILE A 73 5.96 13.03 3.60
CA ILE A 73 7.37 12.95 3.20
C ILE A 73 7.45 12.53 1.73
N ASP A 74 8.15 13.33 0.94
CA ASP A 74 8.40 13.06 -0.47
C ASP A 74 9.32 11.84 -0.63
N ASN A 75 8.82 10.80 -1.28
CA ASN A 75 9.60 9.60 -1.61
C ASN A 75 10.19 9.64 -3.03
N LYS A 76 9.95 10.71 -3.79
CA LYS A 76 10.43 10.92 -5.17
C LYS A 76 10.15 9.74 -6.12
N LEU A 77 9.17 8.92 -5.80
CA LEU A 77 8.84 7.66 -6.51
C LEU A 77 10.01 6.66 -6.55
N SER A 78 10.97 6.76 -5.61
CA SER A 78 12.18 5.94 -5.52
C SER A 78 12.11 4.97 -4.35
N PRO A 79 12.42 3.67 -4.53
CA PRO A 79 12.50 2.70 -3.43
C PRO A 79 13.50 3.10 -2.34
N GLN A 80 14.64 3.69 -2.72
CA GLN A 80 15.68 4.14 -1.79
C GLN A 80 15.20 5.31 -0.95
N GLU A 81 14.62 6.34 -1.58
CA GLU A 81 14.06 7.50 -0.89
C GLU A 81 12.86 7.09 -0.01
N THR A 82 12.05 6.13 -0.48
CA THR A 82 10.94 5.58 0.32
C THR A 82 11.43 4.93 1.60
N THR A 83 12.53 4.17 1.55
CA THR A 83 13.11 3.55 2.75
C THR A 83 13.63 4.61 3.74
N ALA A 84 14.24 5.68 3.23
CA ALA A 84 14.70 6.80 4.07
C ALA A 84 13.51 7.57 4.68
N ALA A 85 12.48 7.86 3.88
CA ALA A 85 11.25 8.51 4.32
C ALA A 85 10.51 7.69 5.38
N LEU A 86 10.40 6.37 5.20
CA LEU A 86 9.81 5.46 6.17
C LEU A 86 10.53 5.53 7.52
N ARG A 87 11.86 5.47 7.51
CA ARG A 87 12.66 5.57 8.74
C ARG A 87 12.41 6.89 9.44
N SER A 88 12.48 8.01 8.70
CA SER A 88 12.20 9.35 9.25
C SER A 88 10.79 9.45 9.84
N ALA A 89 9.78 8.88 9.19
CA ALA A 89 8.41 8.86 9.68
C ALA A 89 8.27 8.08 11.01
N MET A 90 8.91 6.92 11.08
CA MET A 90 8.88 6.08 12.27
C MET A 90 9.62 6.71 13.45
N ASP A 91 10.72 7.42 13.19
CA ASP A 91 11.46 8.21 14.21
C ASP A 91 10.61 9.36 14.76
N GLN A 92 9.70 9.92 13.95
CA GLN A 92 8.69 10.89 14.37
C GLN A 92 7.49 10.27 15.10
N GLY A 93 7.48 8.96 15.27
CA GLY A 93 6.43 8.22 16.00
C GLY A 93 5.27 7.75 15.14
N ALA A 94 5.32 7.86 13.82
CA ALA A 94 4.29 7.28 12.95
C ALA A 94 4.33 5.75 13.02
N ARG A 95 3.15 5.14 13.08
CA ARG A 95 2.97 3.68 13.05
C ARG A 95 1.99 3.23 11.96
N TYR A 96 1.32 4.16 11.32
CA TYR A 96 0.45 3.94 10.17
C TYR A 96 1.07 4.60 8.96
N ILE A 97 1.47 3.80 7.99
CA ILE A 97 2.20 4.23 6.80
C ILE A 97 1.27 4.12 5.59
N LEU A 98 0.96 5.23 4.95
CA LEU A 98 0.21 5.30 3.70
C LEU A 98 1.16 5.51 2.54
N GLN A 99 1.04 4.69 1.51
CA GLN A 99 1.75 4.86 0.24
C GLN A 99 0.94 4.16 -0.86
N GLY A 100 0.91 4.71 -2.06
CA GLY A 100 0.16 4.15 -3.18
C GLY A 100 0.84 4.28 -4.53
N ASN A 101 1.67 5.28 -4.74
CA ASN A 101 2.29 5.49 -6.05
C ASN A 101 3.54 4.61 -6.22
N GLY A 102 3.41 3.63 -7.13
CA GLY A 102 4.52 2.76 -7.54
C GLY A 102 4.72 1.52 -6.67
N SER A 103 4.74 0.37 -7.34
CA SER A 103 4.91 -0.93 -6.67
C SER A 103 6.35 -1.18 -6.17
N GLY A 104 7.35 -0.50 -6.75
CA GLY A 104 8.73 -0.52 -6.24
C GLY A 104 8.86 0.12 -4.85
N PRO A 105 8.39 1.36 -4.62
CA PRO A 105 8.23 1.96 -3.31
C PRO A 105 7.45 1.09 -2.32
N ALA A 106 6.32 0.50 -2.75
CA ALA A 106 5.52 -0.40 -1.92
C ALA A 106 6.32 -1.61 -1.42
N LEU A 107 7.06 -2.27 -2.30
CA LEU A 107 7.91 -3.41 -1.93
C LEU A 107 9.00 -2.99 -0.94
N ALA A 108 9.60 -1.82 -1.14
CA ALA A 108 10.62 -1.30 -0.22
C ALA A 108 10.06 -1.06 1.20
N ILE A 109 8.81 -0.60 1.31
CA ILE A 109 8.12 -0.46 2.60
C ILE A 109 7.91 -1.84 3.24
N ILE A 110 7.39 -2.80 2.48
CA ILE A 110 7.15 -4.18 2.98
C ILE A 110 8.43 -4.76 3.56
N ASP A 111 9.52 -4.78 2.77
CA ASP A 111 10.79 -5.35 3.17
C ASP A 111 11.40 -4.65 4.41
N ALA A 112 11.21 -3.33 4.51
CA ALA A 112 11.71 -2.56 5.64
C ALA A 112 10.87 -2.78 6.91
N LEU A 113 9.54 -2.86 6.78
CA LEU A 113 8.65 -3.10 7.92
C LEU A 113 8.79 -4.52 8.48
N GLU A 114 8.93 -5.54 7.65
CA GLU A 114 9.21 -6.91 8.12
C GLU A 114 10.43 -6.93 9.04
N LYS A 115 11.52 -6.29 8.62
CA LYS A 115 12.76 -6.22 9.40
C LYS A 115 12.61 -5.38 10.67
N ASN A 116 11.87 -4.25 10.58
CA ASN A 116 11.66 -3.37 11.71
C ASN A 116 10.78 -4.02 12.78
N ASN A 117 9.64 -4.58 12.37
CA ASN A 117 8.65 -5.11 13.29
C ASN A 117 9.17 -6.37 13.99
N ALA A 118 9.95 -7.21 13.28
CA ALA A 118 10.62 -8.35 13.91
C ALA A 118 11.64 -7.93 14.99
N ARG A 119 12.26 -6.75 14.86
CA ARG A 119 13.28 -6.25 15.81
C ARG A 119 12.69 -5.42 16.96
N ASN A 120 11.49 -4.90 16.80
CA ASN A 120 10.88 -3.94 17.72
C ASN A 120 9.47 -4.37 18.12
N PRO A 121 9.31 -5.53 18.81
CA PRO A 121 8.00 -5.99 19.26
C PRO A 121 7.36 -4.96 20.20
N GLY A 122 6.06 -4.69 19.99
CA GLY A 122 5.29 -3.65 20.70
C GLY A 122 5.44 -2.25 20.11
N LYS A 123 6.21 -2.09 19.03
CA LYS A 123 6.37 -0.83 18.27
C LYS A 123 6.20 -1.05 16.79
N GLU A 124 5.41 -2.02 16.43
CA GLU A 124 5.16 -2.37 15.04
C GLU A 124 4.47 -1.22 14.29
N ALA A 125 4.72 -1.16 12.99
CA ALA A 125 4.02 -0.24 12.09
C ALA A 125 3.27 -1.03 11.02
N LEU A 126 2.15 -0.49 10.55
CA LEU A 126 1.29 -1.05 9.51
C LEU A 126 1.44 -0.25 8.22
N TYR A 127 1.47 -0.94 7.10
CA TYR A 127 1.44 -0.35 5.78
C TYR A 127 0.03 -0.45 5.18
N LEU A 128 -0.54 0.70 4.88
CA LEU A 128 -1.85 0.89 4.27
C LEU A 128 -1.64 1.29 2.81
N ASN A 129 -1.61 0.29 1.93
CA ASN A 129 -1.40 0.45 0.50
C ASN A 129 -2.70 0.83 -0.19
N TYR A 130 -2.83 2.08 -0.64
CA TYR A 130 -4.08 2.54 -1.23
C TYR A 130 -4.13 2.48 -2.77
N ALA A 131 -3.00 2.24 -3.48
CA ALA A 131 -2.99 2.22 -4.94
C ALA A 131 -1.80 1.49 -5.62
N ALA A 132 -0.85 0.91 -4.89
CA ALA A 132 0.19 0.07 -5.50
C ALA A 132 -0.38 -1.31 -5.80
N VAL A 133 -0.51 -1.63 -7.07
CA VAL A 133 -1.41 -2.69 -7.57
C VAL A 133 -0.71 -3.91 -8.16
N ASP A 134 0.60 -4.07 -7.93
CA ASP A 134 1.29 -5.31 -8.31
C ASP A 134 0.68 -6.48 -7.53
N PRO A 135 0.21 -7.55 -8.21
CA PRO A 135 -0.39 -8.71 -7.56
C PRO A 135 0.56 -9.40 -6.56
N ASP A 136 1.85 -9.37 -6.82
CA ASP A 136 2.84 -10.02 -5.95
C ASP A 136 2.91 -9.42 -4.55
N LEU A 137 2.52 -8.16 -4.38
CA LEU A 137 2.50 -7.50 -3.07
C LEU A 137 1.56 -8.18 -2.05
N THR A 138 0.53 -8.89 -2.52
CA THR A 138 -0.40 -9.66 -1.68
C THR A 138 -0.39 -11.16 -2.00
N ASN A 139 0.61 -11.63 -2.76
CA ASN A 139 0.81 -13.02 -3.11
C ASN A 139 2.24 -13.45 -2.70
N SER A 140 3.19 -13.53 -3.62
CA SER A 140 4.56 -14.01 -3.34
C SER A 140 5.36 -13.11 -2.37
N LYS A 141 4.96 -11.84 -2.25
CA LYS A 141 5.54 -10.81 -1.37
C LYS A 141 4.57 -10.34 -0.29
N CYS A 142 3.54 -11.15 0.02
CA CYS A 142 2.58 -10.75 1.03
C CYS A 142 3.25 -10.63 2.41
N SER A 143 2.79 -9.65 3.17
CA SER A 143 3.23 -9.37 4.52
C SER A 143 2.03 -9.25 5.45
N TYR A 144 2.15 -9.77 6.68
CA TYR A 144 1.15 -9.58 7.73
C TYR A 144 0.93 -8.08 8.07
N TRP A 145 1.92 -7.25 7.78
CA TRP A 145 1.93 -5.82 8.13
C TRP A 145 1.42 -4.92 7.00
N GLN A 146 0.94 -5.50 5.88
CA GLN A 146 0.42 -4.76 4.73
C GLN A 146 -1.05 -5.05 4.47
N PHE A 147 -1.81 -3.99 4.20
CA PHE A 147 -3.21 -4.06 3.77
C PHE A 147 -3.40 -3.23 2.50
N ARG A 148 -3.85 -3.87 1.41
CA ARG A 148 -4.14 -3.19 0.15
C ARG A 148 -5.63 -2.92 0.03
N TYR A 149 -5.98 -1.70 -0.37
CA TYR A 149 -7.36 -1.22 -0.50
C TYR A 149 -7.82 -1.09 -1.96
N ASP A 150 -6.93 -1.28 -2.94
CA ASP A 150 -7.26 -1.25 -4.36
C ASP A 150 -7.20 -2.66 -4.97
N ALA A 151 -8.00 -2.86 -6.03
CA ALA A 151 -7.90 -4.06 -6.85
C ALA A 151 -6.52 -4.13 -7.51
N ASP A 152 -5.93 -5.31 -7.55
CA ASP A 152 -4.65 -5.48 -8.22
C ASP A 152 -4.78 -5.53 -9.75
N THR A 153 -3.63 -5.53 -10.42
CA THR A 153 -3.58 -5.50 -11.88
C THR A 153 -4.26 -6.73 -12.51
N SER A 154 -4.17 -7.91 -11.87
CA SER A 154 -4.83 -9.11 -12.41
C SER A 154 -6.35 -8.97 -12.36
N MET A 155 -6.89 -8.45 -11.26
CA MET A 155 -8.33 -8.19 -11.10
C MET A 155 -8.83 -7.12 -12.09
N LYS A 156 -8.02 -6.05 -12.29
CA LYS A 156 -8.36 -4.99 -13.25
C LYS A 156 -8.36 -5.51 -14.69
N MET A 157 -7.39 -6.34 -15.06
CA MET A 157 -7.35 -6.95 -16.38
C MET A 157 -8.43 -8.01 -16.57
N GLU A 158 -8.79 -8.74 -15.54
CA GLU A 158 -9.92 -9.66 -15.56
C GLU A 158 -11.23 -8.92 -15.90
N ALA A 159 -11.50 -7.81 -15.25
CA ALA A 159 -12.68 -6.99 -15.50
C ALA A 159 -12.66 -6.38 -16.93
N LEU A 160 -11.54 -5.79 -17.34
CA LEU A 160 -11.39 -5.19 -18.67
C LEU A 160 -11.57 -6.22 -19.80
N THR A 161 -10.93 -7.38 -19.67
CA THR A 161 -11.02 -8.43 -20.70
C THR A 161 -12.38 -9.11 -20.72
N THR A 162 -13.10 -9.13 -19.59
CA THR A 162 -14.51 -9.55 -19.56
C THR A 162 -15.39 -8.58 -20.31
N PHE A 163 -15.18 -7.28 -20.15
CA PHE A 163 -15.87 -6.27 -20.96
C PHE A 163 -15.55 -6.44 -22.47
N ILE A 164 -14.27 -6.62 -22.83
CA ILE A 164 -13.86 -6.85 -24.23
C ILE A 164 -14.48 -8.13 -24.82
N LYS A 165 -14.72 -9.14 -23.99
CA LYS A 165 -15.40 -10.38 -24.42
C LYS A 165 -16.79 -10.11 -24.99
N GLU A 166 -17.48 -9.12 -24.47
CA GLU A 166 -18.82 -8.71 -24.89
C GLU A 166 -18.83 -7.78 -26.12
N GLN A 167 -17.66 -7.44 -26.66
CA GLN A 167 -17.50 -6.54 -27.81
C GLN A 167 -17.11 -7.33 -29.07
N PRO A 168 -18.07 -7.87 -29.85
CA PRO A 168 -17.78 -8.75 -31.00
C PRO A 168 -16.98 -8.05 -32.12
N ASP A 169 -17.08 -6.73 -32.21
CA ASP A 169 -16.41 -5.94 -33.24
C ASP A 169 -14.93 -5.69 -32.97
N VAL A 170 -14.47 -5.90 -31.72
CA VAL A 170 -13.05 -5.80 -31.39
C VAL A 170 -12.32 -7.03 -31.91
N LYS A 171 -11.45 -6.86 -32.92
CA LYS A 171 -10.67 -7.94 -33.53
C LYS A 171 -9.17 -7.78 -33.34
N LYS A 172 -8.71 -6.55 -33.05
CA LYS A 172 -7.29 -6.23 -32.87
C LYS A 172 -7.11 -5.38 -31.64
N VAL A 173 -6.07 -5.68 -30.88
CA VAL A 173 -5.69 -4.96 -29.66
C VAL A 173 -4.21 -4.62 -29.73
N TYR A 174 -3.86 -3.38 -29.43
CA TYR A 174 -2.49 -2.94 -29.24
C TYR A 174 -2.28 -2.64 -27.74
N LEU A 175 -1.23 -3.19 -27.13
CA LEU A 175 -0.87 -2.95 -25.75
C LEU A 175 0.24 -1.91 -25.70
N LEU A 176 -0.02 -0.76 -25.08
CA LEU A 176 0.96 0.29 -24.86
C LEU A 176 1.00 0.61 -23.37
N ASN A 177 2.06 0.22 -22.70
CA ASN A 177 2.16 0.28 -21.25
C ASN A 177 3.46 0.95 -20.78
N GLN A 178 3.46 1.38 -19.52
CA GLN A 178 4.64 1.97 -18.90
C GLN A 178 5.64 0.86 -18.50
N ASN A 179 6.93 1.10 -18.70
CA ASN A 179 7.99 0.14 -18.38
C ASN A 179 8.35 0.16 -16.89
N TYR A 180 7.45 -0.38 -16.07
CA TYR A 180 7.68 -0.74 -14.67
C TYR A 180 6.74 -1.88 -14.28
N SER A 181 6.81 -2.38 -13.04
CA SER A 181 6.08 -3.57 -12.61
C SER A 181 4.60 -3.57 -13.02
N HIS A 182 3.87 -2.48 -12.75
CA HIS A 182 2.44 -2.41 -13.12
C HIS A 182 2.22 -2.58 -14.63
N GLY A 183 2.94 -1.83 -15.48
CA GLY A 183 2.75 -1.91 -16.93
C GLY A 183 3.11 -3.29 -17.51
N GLN A 184 4.15 -3.92 -17.00
CA GLN A 184 4.54 -5.29 -17.34
C GLN A 184 3.45 -6.30 -16.95
N GLN A 185 2.85 -6.14 -15.77
CA GLN A 185 1.74 -6.99 -15.31
C GLN A 185 0.47 -6.75 -16.13
N VAL A 186 0.18 -5.50 -16.55
CA VAL A 186 -0.94 -5.21 -17.47
C VAL A 186 -0.77 -5.98 -18.78
N SER A 187 0.39 -5.90 -19.45
CA SER A 187 0.67 -6.65 -20.68
C SER A 187 0.51 -8.16 -20.47
N LYS A 188 1.06 -8.69 -19.39
CA LYS A 188 0.97 -10.12 -19.07
C LYS A 188 -0.48 -10.58 -18.94
N PHE A 189 -1.24 -9.97 -18.00
CA PHE A 189 -2.61 -10.42 -17.72
C PHE A 189 -3.59 -10.12 -18.84
N ALA A 190 -3.38 -9.02 -19.61
CA ALA A 190 -4.19 -8.77 -20.80
C ALA A 190 -4.03 -9.90 -21.83
N LYS A 191 -2.79 -10.31 -22.13
CA LYS A 191 -2.51 -11.42 -23.06
C LYS A 191 -3.06 -12.75 -22.57
N GLU A 192 -2.82 -13.09 -21.31
CA GLU A 192 -3.29 -14.35 -20.72
C GLU A 192 -4.82 -14.44 -20.73
N ASN A 193 -5.51 -13.38 -20.33
CA ASN A 193 -6.97 -13.35 -20.25
C ASN A 193 -7.62 -13.32 -21.65
N LEU A 194 -7.08 -12.52 -22.60
CA LEU A 194 -7.62 -12.49 -23.95
C LEU A 194 -7.43 -13.82 -24.66
N LYS A 195 -6.31 -14.51 -24.46
CA LYS A 195 -6.09 -15.85 -25.02
C LYS A 195 -7.17 -16.83 -24.62
N VAL A 196 -7.71 -16.73 -23.42
CA VAL A 196 -8.77 -17.60 -22.92
C VAL A 196 -10.16 -17.12 -23.33
N LYS A 197 -10.43 -15.82 -23.19
CA LYS A 197 -11.78 -15.25 -23.37
C LYS A 197 -12.12 -14.92 -24.80
N ARG A 198 -11.15 -14.51 -25.60
CA ARG A 198 -11.27 -14.04 -26.97
C ARG A 198 -10.06 -14.46 -27.83
N PRO A 199 -9.89 -15.78 -28.06
CA PRO A 199 -8.78 -16.31 -28.87
C PRO A 199 -8.80 -15.83 -30.33
N ASP A 200 -9.90 -15.22 -30.77
CA ASP A 200 -10.08 -14.61 -32.08
C ASP A 200 -9.47 -13.18 -32.18
N ILE A 201 -9.06 -12.58 -31.07
CA ILE A 201 -8.43 -11.26 -31.06
C ILE A 201 -6.93 -11.39 -31.36
N GLU A 202 -6.50 -10.64 -32.38
CA GLU A 202 -5.08 -10.46 -32.68
C GLU A 202 -4.47 -9.37 -31.80
N ILE A 203 -3.38 -9.68 -31.10
CA ILE A 203 -2.56 -8.66 -30.42
C ILE A 203 -1.53 -8.18 -31.42
N VAL A 204 -1.76 -6.97 -31.96
CA VAL A 204 -0.96 -6.39 -33.04
C VAL A 204 0.30 -5.64 -32.58
N GLY A 205 0.47 -5.47 -31.28
CA GLY A 205 1.68 -4.92 -30.67
C GLY A 205 1.62 -4.92 -29.16
N ASP A 206 2.80 -4.88 -28.51
CA ASP A 206 2.98 -4.85 -27.06
C ASP A 206 4.24 -4.08 -26.71
N ASP A 207 4.11 -2.79 -26.49
CA ASP A 207 5.22 -1.88 -26.25
C ASP A 207 5.23 -1.32 -24.84
N LEU A 208 6.42 -1.23 -24.28
CA LEU A 208 6.69 -0.64 -22.97
C LEU A 208 7.50 0.65 -23.15
N HIS A 209 6.93 1.78 -22.74
CA HIS A 209 7.63 3.06 -22.76
C HIS A 209 8.15 3.46 -21.38
N PRO A 210 9.26 4.21 -21.29
CA PRO A 210 9.78 4.70 -20.01
C PRO A 210 8.73 5.54 -19.25
N LEU A 211 8.57 5.25 -17.95
CA LEU A 211 7.61 5.96 -17.10
C LEU A 211 7.89 7.47 -17.12
N ALA A 212 6.88 8.23 -17.55
CA ALA A 212 6.85 9.69 -17.53
C ALA A 212 8.02 10.39 -18.29
N GLN A 213 8.67 9.71 -19.23
CA GLN A 213 9.76 10.27 -20.05
C GLN A 213 9.34 10.55 -21.49
N VAL A 214 8.30 9.87 -21.98
CA VAL A 214 7.81 10.07 -23.35
C VAL A 214 6.95 11.33 -23.39
N ARG A 215 7.32 12.27 -24.24
CA ARG A 215 6.60 13.54 -24.45
C ARG A 215 5.70 13.53 -25.68
N ASP A 216 6.04 12.66 -26.62
CA ASP A 216 5.32 12.49 -27.88
C ASP A 216 5.20 10.99 -28.17
N PHE A 217 3.97 10.54 -28.47
CA PHE A 217 3.66 9.16 -28.82
C PHE A 217 3.36 9.03 -30.34
N ALA A 218 3.61 10.07 -31.13
CA ALA A 218 3.55 9.97 -32.57
C ALA A 218 4.63 9.00 -33.05
N PRO A 219 4.32 8.16 -34.08
CA PRO A 219 5.27 7.24 -34.68
C PRO A 219 6.40 7.95 -35.41
#